data_0b5b7f10348354ab0c165a49251f66e4
#
_entry.id   0b5b7f10348354ab0c165a49251f66e4
#
_cell.length_a   1.000
_cell.length_b   1.000
_cell.length_c   1.000
_cell.angle_alpha   90.00
_cell.angle_beta   90.00
_cell.angle_gamma   90.00
#
_symmetry.space_group_name_H-M   'P 1'
#
loop_
_entity.id
_entity.type
_entity.pdbx_description
1 polymer ?
#
loop_
_entity_poly.entity_id
_entity_poly.type
_entity_poly.pdbx_seq_one_letter_code
_entity_poly.pdbx_strand_id
1 'polypeptide(L)'
;MTTHEEAPEAQAEATWHSYPASAMVGDYLRAAAGLVPAGAIFATMTVAPVPATLLGGFAIVFGAFGLRTALRHITSIEMTDTGIRARGLVERTIAWAELDRLRLSYYSTRRDRKSGWMQLELGGGGVRLGLDSRIAGFGEVVRRAAEAAAARHLQLSESTAANLEALGVRVPEWQIERH
;
A
#
# COMPACT_ATOMS: atom_id res chain seq x y z
N MET A 1 41.07 32.02 -13.52
CA MET A 1 40.20 31.94 -12.34
C MET A 1 38.80 31.72 -12.90
N THR A 2 38.50 30.45 -13.24
CA THR A 2 37.28 30.03 -13.92
C THR A 2 36.31 29.53 -12.82
N THR A 3 35.32 30.34 -12.50
CA THR A 3 34.21 29.97 -11.66
C THR A 3 33.36 28.95 -12.42
N HIS A 4 33.41 27.70 -11.98
CA HIS A 4 32.41 26.69 -12.35
C HIS A 4 31.09 27.11 -11.70
N GLU A 5 30.20 27.66 -12.50
CA GLU A 5 28.78 27.83 -12.18
C GLU A 5 28.15 26.45 -12.21
N GLU A 6 28.00 25.88 -11.03
CA GLU A 6 27.28 24.65 -10.81
C GLU A 6 25.79 24.92 -11.11
N ALA A 7 25.33 24.43 -12.27
CA ALA A 7 23.91 24.49 -12.63
C ALA A 7 23.11 23.80 -11.51
N PRO A 8 21.98 24.40 -11.04
CA PRO A 8 21.16 23.76 -10.04
C PRO A 8 20.63 22.43 -10.61
N GLU A 9 21.02 21.34 -9.98
CA GLU A 9 20.41 20.03 -10.24
C GLU A 9 18.90 20.21 -10.15
N ALA A 10 18.22 20.01 -11.27
CA ALA A 10 16.77 20.01 -11.34
C ALA A 10 16.27 18.98 -10.34
N GLN A 11 15.79 19.46 -9.20
CA GLN A 11 15.16 18.63 -8.19
C GLN A 11 13.96 18.00 -8.87
N ALA A 12 14.07 16.71 -9.22
CA ALA A 12 12.97 15.92 -9.75
C ALA A 12 11.77 16.13 -8.83
N GLU A 13 10.67 16.66 -9.35
CA GLU A 13 9.46 16.91 -8.56
C GLU A 13 8.97 15.60 -7.96
N ALA A 14 9.22 15.43 -6.67
CA ALA A 14 8.76 14.25 -5.93
C ALA A 14 7.28 14.42 -5.59
N THR A 15 6.44 13.51 -6.07
CA THR A 15 5.03 13.48 -5.70
C THR A 15 4.84 12.61 -4.46
N TRP A 16 4.14 13.17 -3.45
CA TRP A 16 3.92 12.50 -2.18
C TRP A 16 2.50 11.96 -2.07
N HIS A 17 2.40 10.69 -1.72
CA HIS A 17 1.13 10.00 -1.50
C HIS A 17 1.09 9.42 -0.09
N SER A 18 -0.03 9.61 0.61
CA SER A 18 -0.23 9.10 1.97
C SER A 18 -1.63 8.56 2.15
N TYR A 19 -1.82 7.77 3.20
CA TYR A 19 -3.16 7.31 3.58
C TYR A 19 -3.87 8.42 4.35
N PRO A 20 -5.01 8.95 3.86
CA PRO A 20 -5.75 9.99 4.56
C PRO A 20 -6.32 9.46 5.88
N ALA A 21 -6.28 10.26 6.93
CA ALA A 21 -6.79 9.88 8.26
C ALA A 21 -8.24 9.39 8.20
N SER A 22 -9.07 10.00 7.35
CA SER A 22 -10.47 9.61 7.15
C SER A 22 -10.64 8.15 6.69
N ALA A 23 -9.72 7.63 5.87
CA ALA A 23 -9.73 6.23 5.44
C ALA A 23 -9.37 5.26 6.57
N MET A 24 -8.72 5.73 7.64
CA MET A 24 -8.24 4.92 8.76
C MET A 24 -9.16 4.96 9.98
N VAL A 25 -10.09 5.95 10.09
CA VAL A 25 -10.99 6.12 11.26
C VAL A 25 -11.76 4.83 11.55
N GLY A 26 -12.33 4.18 10.53
CA GLY A 26 -13.09 2.93 10.73
C GLY A 26 -12.24 1.80 11.30
N ASP A 27 -10.97 1.72 10.91
CA ASP A 27 -10.04 0.70 11.40
C ASP A 27 -9.61 0.99 12.84
N TYR A 28 -9.35 2.25 13.19
CA TYR A 28 -9.07 2.66 14.58
C TYR A 28 -10.28 2.43 15.50
N LEU A 29 -11.49 2.74 15.04
CA LEU A 29 -12.71 2.48 15.82
C LEU A 29 -12.90 1.00 16.08
N ARG A 30 -12.64 0.12 15.10
CA ARG A 30 -12.70 -1.35 15.30
C ARG A 30 -11.64 -1.82 16.30
N ALA A 31 -10.41 -1.32 16.20
CA ALA A 31 -9.35 -1.64 17.16
C ALA A 31 -9.74 -1.20 18.58
N ALA A 32 -10.24 0.02 18.73
CA ALA A 32 -10.70 0.57 20.01
C ALA A 32 -11.89 -0.21 20.59
N ALA A 33 -12.86 -0.59 19.76
CA ALA A 33 -14.03 -1.37 20.17
C ALA A 33 -13.66 -2.75 20.78
N GLY A 34 -12.54 -3.33 20.38
CA GLY A 34 -12.01 -4.56 20.98
C GLY A 34 -11.11 -4.30 22.21
N LEU A 35 -10.22 -3.30 22.12
CA LEU A 35 -9.22 -3.04 23.16
C LEU A 35 -9.78 -2.34 24.39
N VAL A 36 -10.68 -1.35 24.23
CA VAL A 36 -11.20 -0.53 25.34
C VAL A 36 -12.00 -1.37 26.33
N PRO A 37 -12.99 -2.21 25.91
CA PRO A 37 -13.72 -3.06 26.85
C PRO A 37 -12.84 -4.09 27.55
N ALA A 38 -11.92 -4.73 26.80
CA ALA A 38 -10.98 -5.69 27.35
C ALA A 38 -10.08 -5.05 28.42
N GLY A 39 -9.52 -3.88 28.13
CA GLY A 39 -8.70 -3.13 29.06
C GLY A 39 -9.47 -2.66 30.29
N ALA A 40 -10.70 -2.18 30.13
CA ALA A 40 -11.56 -1.77 31.23
C ALA A 40 -11.87 -2.93 32.20
N ILE A 41 -12.20 -4.13 31.65
CA ILE A 41 -12.46 -5.31 32.46
C ILE A 41 -11.22 -5.71 33.25
N PHE A 42 -10.04 -5.78 32.63
CA PHE A 42 -8.78 -6.11 33.32
C PHE A 42 -8.39 -5.06 34.37
N ALA A 43 -8.73 -3.79 34.16
CA ALA A 43 -8.39 -2.72 35.11
C ALA A 43 -9.32 -2.65 36.33
N THR A 44 -10.56 -3.15 36.21
CA THR A 44 -11.60 -2.97 37.23
C THR A 44 -12.01 -4.25 37.94
N MET A 45 -11.70 -5.42 37.37
CA MET A 45 -12.18 -6.72 37.87
C MET A 45 -11.03 -7.75 37.94
N THR A 46 -11.10 -8.62 38.95
CA THR A 46 -10.32 -9.87 38.95
C THR A 46 -11.03 -10.90 38.08
N VAL A 47 -10.41 -11.27 36.97
CA VAL A 47 -11.00 -12.17 35.98
C VAL A 47 -10.51 -13.60 36.24
N ALA A 48 -11.43 -14.56 36.25
CA ALA A 48 -11.05 -15.98 36.37
C ALA A 48 -10.16 -16.42 35.17
N PRO A 49 -9.32 -17.46 35.33
CA PRO A 49 -8.28 -17.79 34.32
C PRO A 49 -8.81 -18.03 32.91
N VAL A 50 -9.92 -18.76 32.77
CA VAL A 50 -10.47 -19.07 31.44
C VAL A 50 -10.99 -17.84 30.72
N PRO A 51 -11.88 -16.99 31.29
CA PRO A 51 -12.28 -15.73 30.69
C PRO A 51 -11.09 -14.78 30.45
N ALA A 52 -10.11 -14.75 31.37
CA ALA A 52 -8.91 -13.90 31.20
C ALA A 52 -8.11 -14.31 29.95
N THR A 53 -7.93 -15.60 29.69
CA THR A 53 -7.22 -16.09 28.51
C THR A 53 -7.96 -15.71 27.22
N LEU A 54 -9.29 -15.85 27.18
CA LEU A 54 -10.10 -15.46 26.02
C LEU A 54 -10.02 -13.95 25.77
N LEU A 55 -10.20 -13.16 26.83
CA LEU A 55 -10.15 -11.69 26.74
C LEU A 55 -8.76 -11.19 26.32
N GLY A 56 -7.69 -11.83 26.84
CA GLY A 56 -6.31 -11.57 26.44
C GLY A 56 -6.05 -11.91 24.97
N GLY A 57 -6.58 -13.04 24.50
CA GLY A 57 -6.53 -13.40 23.08
C GLY A 57 -7.20 -12.36 22.17
N PHE A 58 -8.38 -11.90 22.55
CA PHE A 58 -9.06 -10.80 21.85
C PHE A 58 -8.23 -9.51 21.86
N ALA A 59 -7.70 -9.13 23.01
CA ALA A 59 -6.87 -7.92 23.12
C ALA A 59 -5.61 -8.00 22.22
N ILE A 60 -4.97 -9.15 22.12
CA ILE A 60 -3.82 -9.38 21.23
C ILE A 60 -4.23 -9.20 19.77
N VAL A 61 -5.34 -9.79 19.33
CA VAL A 61 -5.83 -9.70 17.94
C VAL A 61 -6.15 -8.25 17.56
N PHE A 62 -6.92 -7.55 18.41
CA PHE A 62 -7.28 -6.15 18.16
C PHE A 62 -6.07 -5.21 18.31
N GLY A 63 -5.13 -5.52 19.20
CA GLY A 63 -3.87 -4.82 19.35
C GLY A 63 -3.00 -4.94 18.10
N ALA A 64 -2.83 -6.14 17.59
CA ALA A 64 -2.10 -6.39 16.34
C ALA A 64 -2.76 -5.69 15.14
N PHE A 65 -4.10 -5.70 15.08
CA PHE A 65 -4.86 -4.98 14.06
C PHE A 65 -4.66 -3.46 14.16
N GLY A 66 -4.76 -2.89 15.37
CA GLY A 66 -4.52 -1.46 15.63
C GLY A 66 -3.09 -1.05 15.29
N LEU A 67 -2.09 -1.86 15.69
CA LEU A 67 -0.68 -1.64 15.35
C LEU A 67 -0.48 -1.64 13.83
N ARG A 68 -1.02 -2.63 13.12
CA ARG A 68 -0.96 -2.68 11.65
C ARG A 68 -1.56 -1.42 11.02
N THR A 69 -2.69 -0.94 11.54
CA THR A 69 -3.34 0.30 11.06
C THR A 69 -2.44 1.51 11.30
N ALA A 70 -1.83 1.63 12.49
CA ALA A 70 -0.89 2.70 12.82
C ALA A 70 0.34 2.68 11.90
N LEU A 71 0.93 1.50 11.67
CA LEU A 71 2.06 1.33 10.77
C LEU A 71 1.73 1.77 9.33
N ARG A 72 0.53 1.47 8.86
CA ARG A 72 0.06 1.93 7.56
C ARG A 72 -0.12 3.46 7.54
N HIS A 73 -0.64 4.06 8.63
CA HIS A 73 -0.87 5.49 8.72
C HIS A 73 0.44 6.31 8.65
N ILE A 74 1.53 5.79 9.23
CA ILE A 74 2.85 6.46 9.17
C ILE A 74 3.62 6.17 7.88
N THR A 75 3.09 5.32 7.00
CA THR A 75 3.72 5.02 5.71
C THR A 75 3.33 6.07 4.69
N SER A 76 4.33 6.74 4.11
CA SER A 76 4.19 7.66 2.99
C SER A 76 4.92 7.11 1.76
N ILE A 77 4.36 7.41 0.60
CA ILE A 77 4.94 7.03 -0.69
C ILE A 77 5.46 8.28 -1.37
N GLU A 78 6.72 8.25 -1.70
CA GLU A 78 7.40 9.23 -2.52
C GLU A 78 7.59 8.65 -3.92
N MET A 79 7.09 9.31 -4.91
CA MET A 79 7.23 8.93 -6.31
C MET A 79 8.07 9.98 -7.03
N THR A 80 9.11 9.52 -7.71
CA THR A 80 10.03 10.34 -8.50
C THR A 80 10.11 9.82 -9.93
N ASP A 81 10.79 10.54 -10.81
CA ASP A 81 11.04 10.07 -12.18
C ASP A 81 11.91 8.81 -12.22
N THR A 82 12.73 8.58 -11.21
CA THR A 82 13.68 7.46 -11.16
C THR A 82 13.16 6.24 -10.40
N GLY A 83 12.13 6.39 -9.55
CA GLY A 83 11.65 5.27 -8.74
C GLY A 83 10.50 5.62 -7.81
N ILE A 84 10.12 4.63 -7.04
CA ILE A 84 9.13 4.72 -5.97
C ILE A 84 9.75 4.33 -4.64
N ARG A 85 9.51 5.11 -3.60
CA ARG A 85 10.02 4.90 -2.26
C ARG A 85 8.88 4.90 -1.26
N ALA A 86 8.78 3.84 -0.47
CA ALA A 86 7.89 3.78 0.69
C ALA A 86 8.70 4.13 1.95
N ARG A 87 8.30 5.19 2.63
CA ARG A 87 8.86 5.61 3.92
C ARG A 87 7.91 5.21 5.04
N GLY A 88 8.43 4.47 6.00
CA GLY A 88 7.71 3.99 7.17
C GLY A 88 8.70 3.42 8.18
N LEU A 89 8.32 2.37 8.95
CA LEU A 89 9.26 1.67 9.83
C LEU A 89 10.45 1.06 9.09
N VAL A 90 10.20 0.58 7.88
CA VAL A 90 11.23 0.05 6.98
C VAL A 90 11.10 0.81 5.67
N GLU A 91 12.17 1.49 5.29
CA GLU A 91 12.24 2.15 4.00
C GLU A 91 12.43 1.12 2.89
N ARG A 92 11.66 1.24 1.82
CA ARG A 92 11.72 0.37 0.66
C ARG A 92 11.73 1.22 -0.59
N THR A 93 12.73 1.03 -1.43
CA THR A 93 12.88 1.77 -2.69
C THR A 93 12.95 0.79 -3.84
N ILE A 94 12.24 1.07 -4.92
CA ILE A 94 12.31 0.35 -6.18
C ILE A 94 12.61 1.39 -7.26
N ALA A 95 13.75 1.25 -7.92
CA ALA A 95 14.04 2.04 -9.11
C ALA A 95 13.19 1.53 -10.28
N TRP A 96 12.62 2.44 -11.10
CA TRP A 96 11.82 2.03 -12.26
C TRP A 96 12.62 1.18 -13.25
N ALA A 97 13.94 1.41 -13.34
CA ALA A 97 14.85 0.62 -14.15
C ALA A 97 15.04 -0.82 -13.65
N GLU A 98 14.75 -1.09 -12.38
CA GLU A 98 14.87 -2.42 -11.75
C GLU A 98 13.51 -3.12 -11.58
N LEU A 99 12.42 -2.48 -12.03
CA LEU A 99 11.09 -3.05 -11.91
C LEU A 99 11.03 -4.39 -12.67
N ASP A 100 10.73 -5.47 -11.96
CA ASP A 100 10.65 -6.84 -12.50
C ASP A 100 9.26 -7.46 -12.33
N ARG A 101 8.39 -6.82 -11.52
CA ARG A 101 7.04 -7.30 -11.26
C ARG A 101 6.06 -6.15 -11.06
N LEU A 102 4.93 -6.25 -11.75
CA LEU A 102 3.74 -5.45 -11.52
C LEU A 102 2.52 -6.37 -11.47
N ARG A 103 1.76 -6.29 -10.39
CA ARG A 103 0.49 -6.99 -10.24
C ARG A 103 -0.56 -6.06 -9.66
N LEU A 104 -1.69 -5.99 -10.31
CA LEU A 104 -2.85 -5.24 -9.83
C LEU A 104 -4.02 -6.19 -9.61
N SER A 105 -4.44 -6.34 -8.36
CA SER A 105 -5.50 -7.26 -7.96
C SER A 105 -6.71 -6.49 -7.44
N TYR A 106 -7.91 -6.91 -7.83
CA TYR A 106 -9.16 -6.40 -7.30
C TYR A 106 -9.75 -7.37 -6.27
N TYR A 107 -10.11 -6.84 -5.13
CA TYR A 107 -10.73 -7.59 -4.04
C TYR A 107 -12.12 -7.02 -3.74
N SER A 108 -13.13 -7.89 -3.74
CA SER A 108 -14.49 -7.54 -3.30
C SER A 108 -15.05 -8.65 -2.44
N THR A 109 -15.90 -8.29 -1.48
CA THR A 109 -16.67 -9.28 -0.73
C THR A 109 -17.98 -9.56 -1.47
N ARG A 110 -18.58 -10.76 -1.28
CA ARG A 110 -19.87 -11.11 -1.89
C ARG A 110 -20.98 -10.11 -1.56
N ARG A 111 -20.86 -9.40 -0.44
CA ARG A 111 -21.84 -8.43 0.05
C ARG A 111 -21.67 -7.05 -0.57
N ASP A 112 -20.42 -6.68 -0.94
CA ASP A 112 -20.05 -5.36 -1.41
C ASP A 112 -19.45 -5.39 -2.83
N ARG A 113 -20.16 -6.00 -3.77
CA ARG A 113 -19.70 -6.07 -5.18
C ARG A 113 -19.37 -4.71 -5.81
N LYS A 114 -19.89 -3.62 -5.23
CA LYS A 114 -19.68 -2.23 -5.73
C LYS A 114 -18.62 -1.45 -4.95
N SER A 115 -18.14 -1.93 -3.81
CA SER A 115 -17.15 -1.24 -2.95
C SER A 115 -15.90 -2.10 -2.70
N GLY A 116 -15.43 -2.79 -3.75
CA GLY A 116 -14.16 -3.48 -3.71
C GLY A 116 -12.97 -2.52 -3.59
N TRP A 117 -11.81 -3.06 -3.30
CA TRP A 117 -10.55 -2.32 -3.25
C TRP A 117 -9.50 -3.00 -4.12
N MET A 118 -8.58 -2.21 -4.63
CA MET A 118 -7.47 -2.71 -5.44
C MET A 118 -6.18 -2.72 -4.62
N GLN A 119 -5.32 -3.68 -4.93
CA GLN A 119 -3.97 -3.79 -4.41
C GLN A 119 -2.98 -3.83 -5.55
N LEU A 120 -2.05 -2.89 -5.53
CA LEU A 120 -0.89 -2.84 -6.41
C LEU A 120 0.28 -3.50 -5.70
N GLU A 121 0.91 -4.47 -6.33
CA GLU A 121 2.16 -5.09 -5.90
C GLU A 121 3.24 -4.79 -6.93
N LEU A 122 4.32 -4.19 -6.46
CA LEU A 122 5.52 -3.91 -7.26
C LEU A 122 6.69 -4.73 -6.72
N GLY A 123 7.52 -5.23 -7.62
CA GLY A 123 8.79 -5.88 -7.31
C GLY A 123 9.91 -5.31 -8.14
N GLY A 124 11.12 -5.25 -7.57
CA GLY A 124 12.32 -4.79 -8.27
C GLY A 124 13.52 -4.78 -7.33
N GLY A 125 14.70 -5.14 -7.80
CA GLY A 125 15.92 -5.17 -6.99
C GLY A 125 15.82 -6.05 -5.75
N GLY A 126 15.01 -7.12 -5.78
CA GLY A 126 14.75 -7.99 -4.62
C GLY A 126 13.80 -7.39 -3.56
N VAL A 127 13.30 -6.18 -3.77
CA VAL A 127 12.35 -5.50 -2.89
C VAL A 127 10.92 -5.72 -3.38
N ARG A 128 9.96 -5.81 -2.44
CA ARG A 128 8.53 -5.85 -2.74
C ARG A 128 7.80 -4.74 -2.01
N LEU A 129 6.92 -4.06 -2.73
CA LEU A 129 6.09 -2.98 -2.24
C LEU A 129 4.62 -3.28 -2.56
N GLY A 130 3.75 -3.24 -1.55
CA GLY A 130 2.31 -3.42 -1.71
C GLY A 130 1.57 -2.16 -1.28
N LEU A 131 0.69 -1.65 -2.16
CA LEU A 131 -0.13 -0.45 -1.94
C LEU A 131 -1.59 -0.81 -2.19
N ASP A 132 -2.49 -0.25 -1.42
CA ASP A 132 -3.92 -0.41 -1.67
C ASP A 132 -4.59 0.89 -2.17
N SER A 133 -5.74 0.75 -2.80
CA SER A 133 -6.47 1.86 -3.43
C SER A 133 -6.96 2.95 -2.49
N ARG A 134 -6.74 2.81 -1.16
CA ARG A 134 -7.07 3.84 -0.16
C ARG A 134 -5.99 4.92 -0.02
N ILE A 135 -4.81 4.72 -0.62
CA ILE A 135 -3.79 5.77 -0.67
C ILE A 135 -4.26 6.91 -1.59
N ALA A 136 -4.00 8.15 -1.18
CA ALA A 136 -4.28 9.29 -2.03
C ALA A 136 -3.45 9.22 -3.32
N GLY A 137 -4.04 9.52 -4.48
CA GLY A 137 -3.33 9.47 -5.77
C GLY A 137 -3.03 8.07 -6.29
N PHE A 138 -3.70 7.01 -5.78
CA PHE A 138 -3.46 5.63 -6.20
C PHE A 138 -3.43 5.44 -7.72
N GLY A 139 -4.37 6.06 -8.46
CA GLY A 139 -4.43 5.96 -9.92
C GLY A 139 -3.17 6.50 -10.61
N GLU A 140 -2.57 7.55 -10.06
CA GLU A 140 -1.33 8.12 -10.59
C GLU A 140 -0.14 7.17 -10.37
N VAL A 141 -0.03 6.59 -9.17
CA VAL A 141 0.98 5.59 -8.87
C VAL A 141 0.85 4.37 -9.80
N VAL A 142 -0.38 3.89 -10.01
CA VAL A 142 -0.66 2.77 -10.94
C VAL A 142 -0.25 3.11 -12.37
N ARG A 143 -0.62 4.31 -12.86
CA ARG A 143 -0.27 4.76 -14.21
C ARG A 143 1.26 4.81 -14.40
N ARG A 144 1.98 5.43 -13.47
CA ARG A 144 3.45 5.53 -13.55
C ARG A 144 4.13 4.17 -13.49
N ALA A 145 3.64 3.28 -12.61
CA ALA A 145 4.14 1.91 -12.53
C ALA A 145 3.87 1.11 -13.81
N ALA A 146 2.72 1.29 -14.46
CA ALA A 146 2.40 0.65 -15.74
C ALA A 146 3.29 1.17 -16.88
N GLU A 147 3.56 2.47 -16.93
CA GLU A 147 4.51 3.07 -17.88
C GLU A 147 5.92 2.47 -17.71
N ALA A 148 6.40 2.35 -16.46
CA ALA A 148 7.68 1.74 -16.16
C ALA A 148 7.70 0.24 -16.54
N ALA A 149 6.63 -0.50 -16.28
CA ALA A 149 6.48 -1.90 -16.67
C ALA A 149 6.52 -2.06 -18.19
N ALA A 150 5.86 -1.17 -18.94
CA ALA A 150 5.90 -1.15 -20.40
C ALA A 150 7.31 -0.86 -20.93
N ALA A 151 8.01 0.14 -20.38
CA ALA A 151 9.38 0.46 -20.74
C ALA A 151 10.38 -0.70 -20.46
N ARG A 152 10.05 -1.55 -19.46
CA ARG A 152 10.81 -2.76 -19.11
C ARG A 152 10.36 -4.01 -19.86
N HIS A 153 9.38 -3.91 -20.75
CA HIS A 153 8.79 -5.04 -21.47
C HIS A 153 8.29 -6.17 -20.54
N LEU A 154 7.78 -5.80 -19.33
CA LEU A 154 7.24 -6.81 -18.43
C LEU A 154 5.95 -7.41 -18.96
N GLN A 155 5.86 -8.74 -18.86
CA GLN A 155 4.62 -9.46 -19.16
C GLN A 155 3.67 -9.36 -17.98
N LEU A 156 2.41 -9.04 -18.26
CA LEU A 156 1.35 -8.87 -17.26
C LEU A 156 0.33 -10.00 -17.42
N SER A 157 -0.16 -10.52 -16.29
CA SER A 157 -1.28 -11.46 -16.34
C SER A 157 -2.54 -10.76 -16.90
N GLU A 158 -3.42 -11.53 -17.55
CA GLU A 158 -4.70 -11.02 -18.07
C GLU A 158 -5.50 -10.28 -17.00
N SER A 159 -5.53 -10.81 -15.76
CA SER A 159 -6.23 -10.15 -14.65
C SER A 159 -5.62 -8.80 -14.27
N THR A 160 -4.30 -8.65 -14.33
CA THR A 160 -3.62 -7.37 -14.09
C THR A 160 -3.94 -6.39 -15.21
N ALA A 161 -3.86 -6.82 -16.47
CA ALA A 161 -4.18 -5.99 -17.63
C ALA A 161 -5.64 -5.48 -17.56
N ALA A 162 -6.61 -6.38 -17.32
CA ALA A 162 -8.02 -6.00 -17.17
C ALA A 162 -8.25 -4.98 -16.04
N ASN A 163 -7.55 -5.14 -14.90
CA ASN A 163 -7.65 -4.19 -13.79
C ASN A 163 -7.00 -2.84 -14.10
N LEU A 164 -5.91 -2.80 -14.88
CA LEU A 164 -5.29 -1.56 -15.36
C LEU A 164 -6.23 -0.82 -16.31
N GLU A 165 -6.84 -1.54 -17.26
CA GLU A 165 -7.83 -0.97 -18.19
C GLU A 165 -9.06 -0.41 -17.47
N ALA A 166 -9.52 -1.09 -16.41
CA ALA A 166 -10.62 -0.60 -15.56
C ALA A 166 -10.29 0.73 -14.87
N LEU A 167 -9.00 1.04 -14.65
CA LEU A 167 -8.51 2.33 -14.15
C LEU A 167 -8.19 3.33 -15.27
N GLY A 168 -8.47 2.99 -16.54
CA GLY A 168 -8.18 3.83 -17.69
C GLY A 168 -6.72 3.81 -18.15
N VAL A 169 -5.93 2.86 -17.67
CA VAL A 169 -4.54 2.68 -18.11
C VAL A 169 -4.51 1.69 -19.26
N ARG A 170 -4.05 2.13 -20.43
CA ARG A 170 -3.95 1.28 -21.62
C ARG A 170 -2.79 0.29 -21.46
N VAL A 171 -3.05 -0.98 -21.73
CA VAL A 171 -2.05 -2.05 -21.75
C VAL A 171 -1.87 -2.52 -23.19
N PRO A 172 -0.66 -2.44 -23.77
CA PRO A 172 -0.40 -2.98 -25.10
C PRO A 172 -0.62 -4.50 -25.15
N GLU A 173 -1.17 -5.02 -26.24
CA GLU A 173 -1.44 -6.46 -26.40
C GLU A 173 -0.19 -7.35 -26.22
N TRP A 174 0.97 -6.89 -26.66
CA TRP A 174 2.23 -7.61 -26.51
C TRP A 174 2.67 -7.79 -25.05
N GLN A 175 2.13 -6.99 -24.13
CA GLN A 175 2.44 -7.05 -22.70
C GLN A 175 1.56 -8.05 -21.94
N ILE A 176 0.52 -8.58 -22.56
CA ILE A 176 -0.42 -9.52 -21.92
C ILE A 176 0.08 -10.95 -22.12
N GLU A 177 0.37 -11.64 -21.01
CA GLU A 177 0.73 -13.05 -21.02
C GLU A 177 -0.49 -13.88 -21.44
N ARG A 178 -0.41 -14.55 -22.60
CA ARG A 178 -1.44 -15.48 -23.11
C ARG A 178 -1.05 -16.89 -22.70
N HIS A 179 -1.87 -17.52 -21.91
CA HIS A 179 -1.77 -18.94 -21.57
C HIS A 179 -2.48 -19.80 -22.59
#